data_ead87c84ac2e856e1990eb0e9cd611a4
#
_entry.id   ead87c84ac2e856e1990eb0e9cd611a4
#
_cell.length_a   1.000
_cell.length_b   1.000
_cell.length_c   1.000
_cell.angle_alpha   90.00
_cell.angle_beta   90.00
_cell.angle_gamma   90.00
#
_symmetry.space_group_name_H-M   'P 1'
#
loop_
_entity.id
_entity.type
_entity.pdbx_description
1 polymer ?
#
loop_
_entity_poly.entity_id
_entity_poly.type
_entity_poly.pdbx_seq_one_letter_code
_entity_poly.pdbx_strand_id
1 'polypeptide(L)'
;MIFSFGIYSQLPNGTQNSVLERLLSRTVTPLLQRLYRKTDEKITFVLSGYEMEWIESNHPEINVLINSLSRRGQIDFLSSSFNGLCLQMLPPSERASEIERTSTFIRRRYSKRPSGFWAFQQIWNSSFLSAMNLCSLNYAVISTSLNLQNSKAAKEPFIMNELDKTTLIIPTDDDISRLVLESFEQHRTNEEFENELSKFRFSRNGIVDYAMINMDQLLYDDFDGSRAISAILDCYESHQFIPKLIDSRSIIHNEILDKNFLPSGIYGFDFKTPFTSPNEIILANRQYRTVFQLFEKYKSLVRLSGADKTAKKEINAILSRAMSSYPFLFESDGIIKRNIIEKGLFEVHNLFEAKEIDLPNELDIDDDSYDELIYRGDEFCGIFDSKGGGFASLLTSMNTPCFKTSSSNLLFSDCFTTKNGKKLPLCKKRFSISFLDKKCTIIEARLPKIGIDGLCISLAKNFSLSSKGIDLKISIRNESASHAAFKYSLMLPIACQMESFDEKNGKAVFSSSFKGDTEKKFVLECNSTGTPFNITFHETEGLIHTPVEDMKKYLYTDYEIQCDIQIGNNGVFEQEFHFSYTEK
;
A
#
# COMPACT_ATOMS: atom_id res chain seq x y z
N MET A 1 9.09 37.69 -5.92
CA MET A 1 8.39 36.42 -5.73
C MET A 1 8.49 35.57 -6.99
N ILE A 2 8.90 34.33 -6.87
CA ILE A 2 8.95 33.31 -7.93
C ILE A 2 7.69 32.45 -7.78
N PHE A 3 6.87 32.38 -8.81
CA PHE A 3 5.78 31.42 -8.86
C PHE A 3 6.23 30.18 -9.62
N SER A 4 6.01 29.00 -9.04
CA SER A 4 6.30 27.70 -9.65
C SER A 4 5.09 26.80 -9.57
N PHE A 5 4.84 26.07 -10.64
CA PHE A 5 3.74 25.13 -10.75
C PHE A 5 4.27 23.75 -11.12
N GLY A 6 3.82 22.76 -10.42
CA GLY A 6 4.18 21.39 -10.69
C GLY A 6 2.98 20.45 -10.61
N ILE A 7 3.13 19.34 -11.27
CA ILE A 7 2.18 18.23 -11.21
C ILE A 7 2.90 16.94 -10.82
N TYR A 8 2.22 16.12 -10.06
CA TYR A 8 2.75 14.81 -9.70
C TYR A 8 1.70 13.73 -9.80
N SER A 9 2.16 12.51 -10.09
CA SER A 9 1.40 11.29 -9.98
C SER A 9 2.24 10.26 -9.23
N GLN A 10 1.59 9.44 -8.42
CA GLN A 10 2.22 8.44 -7.56
C GLN A 10 1.44 7.11 -7.64
N LEU A 11 0.88 6.81 -8.80
CA LEU A 11 0.17 5.56 -9.01
C LEU A 11 1.09 4.36 -8.71
N PRO A 12 0.62 3.40 -7.92
CA PRO A 12 1.43 2.28 -7.50
C PRO A 12 1.70 1.30 -8.65
N ASN A 13 2.80 0.55 -8.52
CA ASN A 13 3.06 -0.58 -9.40
C ASN A 13 1.89 -1.58 -9.31
N GLY A 14 1.37 -2.03 -10.45
CA GLY A 14 0.19 -2.89 -10.53
C GLY A 14 -1.13 -2.16 -10.76
N THR A 15 -1.11 -0.83 -10.87
CA THR A 15 -2.26 -0.04 -11.33
C THR A 15 -2.73 -0.55 -12.70
N GLN A 16 -4.03 -0.61 -12.90
CA GLN A 16 -4.63 -1.09 -14.15
C GLN A 16 -4.27 -0.19 -15.33
N ASN A 17 -4.11 -0.80 -16.50
CA ASN A 17 -3.80 -0.06 -17.73
C ASN A 17 -4.87 0.98 -18.06
N SER A 18 -6.15 0.70 -17.83
CA SER A 18 -7.25 1.64 -18.06
C SER A 18 -7.12 2.93 -17.25
N VAL A 19 -6.58 2.84 -16.03
CA VAL A 19 -6.32 4.02 -15.19
C VAL A 19 -5.14 4.83 -15.72
N LEU A 20 -4.06 4.16 -16.11
CA LEU A 20 -2.89 4.82 -16.73
C LEU A 20 -3.24 5.48 -18.06
N GLU A 21 -4.05 4.83 -18.89
CA GLU A 21 -4.60 5.40 -20.13
C GLU A 21 -5.45 6.65 -19.85
N ARG A 22 -6.26 6.61 -18.80
CA ARG A 22 -7.09 7.74 -18.37
C ARG A 22 -6.23 8.90 -17.86
N LEU A 23 -5.20 8.63 -17.03
CA LEU A 23 -4.22 9.62 -16.61
C LEU A 23 -3.55 10.30 -17.82
N LEU A 24 -3.09 9.49 -18.76
CA LEU A 24 -2.41 9.98 -19.94
C LEU A 24 -3.34 10.81 -20.82
N SER A 25 -4.52 10.29 -21.15
CA SER A 25 -5.45 10.93 -22.09
C SER A 25 -6.17 12.14 -21.51
N ARG A 26 -6.58 12.09 -20.25
CA ARG A 26 -7.39 13.16 -19.62
C ARG A 26 -6.58 14.23 -18.89
N THR A 27 -5.29 14.00 -18.64
CA THR A 27 -4.48 14.93 -17.85
C THR A 27 -3.15 15.25 -18.52
N VAL A 28 -2.28 14.25 -18.70
CA VAL A 28 -0.90 14.48 -19.14
C VAL A 28 -0.84 14.98 -20.59
N THR A 29 -1.47 14.30 -21.53
CA THR A 29 -1.42 14.67 -22.95
C THR A 29 -1.99 16.06 -23.22
N PRO A 30 -3.18 16.44 -22.71
CA PRO A 30 -3.70 17.80 -22.90
C PRO A 30 -2.80 18.89 -22.30
N LEU A 31 -2.21 18.63 -21.13
CA LEU A 31 -1.27 19.56 -20.52
C LEU A 31 0.00 19.74 -21.37
N LEU A 32 0.57 18.65 -21.89
CA LEU A 32 1.73 18.75 -22.80
C LEU A 32 1.39 19.51 -24.08
N GLN A 33 0.18 19.33 -24.62
CA GLN A 33 -0.31 20.09 -25.78
C GLN A 33 -0.49 21.59 -25.47
N ARG A 34 -0.96 21.90 -24.27
CA ARG A 34 -1.03 23.31 -23.79
C ARG A 34 0.36 23.93 -23.75
N LEU A 35 1.30 23.27 -23.10
CA LEU A 35 2.70 23.74 -23.02
C LEU A 35 3.35 23.90 -24.39
N TYR A 36 3.01 23.03 -25.33
CA TYR A 36 3.52 23.17 -26.70
C TYR A 36 3.04 24.43 -27.40
N ARG A 37 1.83 24.91 -27.07
CA ARG A 37 1.23 26.14 -27.61
C ARG A 37 1.65 27.39 -26.85
N LYS A 38 1.71 27.31 -25.49
CA LYS A 38 2.10 28.40 -24.60
C LYS A 38 3.56 28.25 -24.18
N THR A 39 4.47 28.89 -24.91
CA THR A 39 5.92 28.69 -24.78
C THR A 39 6.53 29.34 -23.54
N ASP A 40 5.84 30.27 -22.92
CA ASP A 40 6.21 31.01 -21.71
C ASP A 40 5.82 30.25 -20.42
N GLU A 41 4.83 29.37 -20.48
CA GLU A 41 4.47 28.50 -19.35
C GLU A 41 5.55 27.44 -19.12
N LYS A 42 5.93 27.25 -17.86
CA LYS A 42 6.92 26.25 -17.43
C LYS A 42 6.41 25.48 -16.23
N ILE A 43 6.58 24.18 -16.23
CA ILE A 43 6.08 23.33 -15.16
C ILE A 43 7.13 22.34 -14.66
N THR A 44 6.92 21.85 -13.47
CA THR A 44 7.68 20.73 -12.89
C THR A 44 6.85 19.45 -12.96
N PHE A 45 7.50 18.38 -13.35
CA PHE A 45 6.90 17.05 -13.48
C PHE A 45 7.48 16.08 -12.45
N VAL A 46 6.59 15.30 -11.81
CA VAL A 46 6.97 14.14 -10.99
C VAL A 46 6.10 12.96 -11.39
N LEU A 47 6.73 11.91 -11.89
CA LEU A 47 6.10 10.63 -12.21
C LEU A 47 6.83 9.51 -11.47
N SER A 48 6.13 8.48 -11.06
CA SER A 48 6.76 7.26 -10.54
C SER A 48 7.55 6.54 -11.62
N GLY A 49 8.53 5.73 -11.24
CA GLY A 49 9.27 4.91 -12.20
C GLY A 49 8.38 3.96 -12.99
N TYR A 50 7.34 3.44 -12.33
CA TYR A 50 6.34 2.59 -12.95
C TYR A 50 5.59 3.29 -14.08
N GLU A 51 5.11 4.50 -13.83
CA GLU A 51 4.41 5.31 -14.84
C GLU A 51 5.35 5.67 -16.01
N MET A 52 6.59 6.05 -15.71
CA MET A 52 7.58 6.35 -16.74
C MET A 52 7.93 5.14 -17.61
N GLU A 53 8.11 3.95 -17.02
CA GLU A 53 8.35 2.69 -17.73
C GLU A 53 7.12 2.27 -18.55
N TRP A 54 5.93 2.48 -18.01
CA TRP A 54 4.67 2.20 -18.72
C TRP A 54 4.47 3.11 -19.94
N ILE A 55 4.69 4.42 -19.80
CA ILE A 55 4.65 5.38 -20.91
C ILE A 55 5.69 4.98 -21.99
N GLU A 56 6.90 4.58 -21.56
CA GLU A 56 7.93 4.15 -22.51
C GLU A 56 7.51 2.95 -23.34
N SER A 57 6.79 2.02 -22.73
CA SER A 57 6.39 0.75 -23.36
C SER A 57 5.13 0.89 -24.22
N ASN A 58 4.18 1.74 -23.82
CA ASN A 58 2.86 1.83 -24.44
C ASN A 58 2.67 3.11 -25.30
N HIS A 59 3.30 4.22 -24.91
CA HIS A 59 3.13 5.54 -25.53
C HIS A 59 4.46 6.26 -25.76
N PRO A 60 5.39 5.67 -26.55
CA PRO A 60 6.70 6.26 -26.81
C PRO A 60 6.64 7.66 -27.44
N GLU A 61 5.55 8.00 -28.16
CA GLU A 61 5.31 9.33 -28.74
C GLU A 61 5.18 10.41 -27.67
N ILE A 62 4.62 10.10 -26.52
CA ILE A 62 4.52 11.02 -25.38
C ILE A 62 5.90 11.35 -24.82
N ASN A 63 6.79 10.35 -24.73
CA ASN A 63 8.18 10.59 -24.34
C ASN A 63 8.91 11.54 -25.30
N VAL A 64 8.62 11.47 -26.60
CA VAL A 64 9.18 12.41 -27.59
C VAL A 64 8.70 13.83 -27.32
N LEU A 65 7.42 13.99 -27.01
CA LEU A 65 6.84 15.30 -26.68
C LEU A 65 7.42 15.88 -25.38
N ILE A 66 7.48 15.08 -24.32
CA ILE A 66 8.10 15.46 -23.02
C ILE A 66 9.56 15.87 -23.24
N ASN A 67 10.34 15.10 -24.01
CA ASN A 67 11.73 15.41 -24.31
C ASN A 67 11.87 16.74 -25.09
N SER A 68 10.99 16.99 -26.05
CA SER A 68 10.97 18.25 -26.80
C SER A 68 10.72 19.45 -25.88
N LEU A 69 9.72 19.37 -25.01
CA LEU A 69 9.38 20.44 -24.04
C LEU A 69 10.47 20.63 -22.98
N SER A 70 11.10 19.53 -22.55
CA SER A 70 12.25 19.57 -21.62
C SER A 70 13.44 20.30 -22.25
N ARG A 71 13.76 20.02 -23.52
CA ARG A 71 14.83 20.73 -24.27
C ARG A 71 14.53 22.20 -24.49
N ARG A 72 13.26 22.58 -24.63
CA ARG A 72 12.82 23.99 -24.69
C ARG A 72 12.92 24.70 -23.33
N GLY A 73 13.19 23.96 -22.24
CA GLY A 73 13.23 24.50 -20.89
C GLY A 73 11.85 24.82 -20.33
N GLN A 74 10.79 24.16 -20.84
CA GLN A 74 9.42 24.31 -20.36
C GLN A 74 9.08 23.28 -19.29
N ILE A 75 9.75 22.13 -19.28
CA ILE A 75 9.58 21.08 -18.27
C ILE A 75 10.87 20.90 -17.46
N ASP A 76 10.75 20.87 -16.15
CA ASP A 76 11.75 20.38 -15.22
C ASP A 76 11.21 19.15 -14.49
N PHE A 77 12.10 18.41 -13.82
CA PHE A 77 11.77 17.20 -13.10
C PHE A 77 12.31 17.24 -11.69
N LEU A 78 11.55 16.68 -10.75
CA LEU A 78 12.07 16.33 -9.44
C LEU A 78 12.38 14.83 -9.40
N SER A 79 13.50 14.49 -8.79
CA SER A 79 13.82 13.10 -8.50
C SER A 79 13.03 12.63 -7.28
N SER A 80 12.71 11.34 -7.24
CA SER A 80 11.97 10.71 -6.14
C SER A 80 12.38 9.25 -6.00
N SER A 81 11.66 8.46 -5.21
CA SER A 81 11.80 7.01 -5.19
C SER A 81 11.32 6.42 -6.52
N PHE A 82 12.17 5.67 -7.21
CA PHE A 82 11.83 5.10 -8.54
C PHE A 82 10.71 4.06 -8.45
N ASN A 83 10.83 3.12 -7.52
CA ASN A 83 9.84 2.08 -7.33
C ASN A 83 8.74 2.46 -6.31
N GLY A 84 8.71 3.72 -5.84
CA GLY A 84 7.77 4.15 -4.81
C GLY A 84 8.04 3.51 -3.43
N LEU A 85 9.29 3.19 -3.13
CA LEU A 85 9.68 2.68 -1.83
C LEU A 85 9.64 3.79 -0.78
N CYS A 86 9.27 3.44 0.43
CA CYS A 86 9.43 4.33 1.57
C CYS A 86 10.90 4.50 1.90
N LEU A 87 11.51 5.59 1.42
CA LEU A 87 12.93 5.87 1.57
C LEU A 87 13.39 5.91 3.03
N GLN A 88 12.51 6.25 3.96
CA GLN A 88 12.82 6.26 5.39
C GLN A 88 13.17 4.87 5.93
N MET A 89 12.58 3.84 5.36
CA MET A 89 12.78 2.45 5.78
C MET A 89 13.99 1.78 5.12
N LEU A 90 14.58 2.41 4.10
CA LEU A 90 15.71 1.84 3.37
C LEU A 90 17.06 2.15 4.02
N PRO A 91 18.04 1.24 3.92
CA PRO A 91 19.44 1.55 4.21
C PRO A 91 19.95 2.73 3.36
N PRO A 92 20.91 3.52 3.84
CA PRO A 92 21.40 4.72 3.13
C PRO A 92 21.84 4.48 1.68
N SER A 93 22.48 3.34 1.41
CA SER A 93 22.95 2.98 0.06
C SER A 93 21.80 2.66 -0.91
N GLU A 94 20.78 1.95 -0.43
CA GLU A 94 19.59 1.64 -1.22
C GLU A 94 18.76 2.89 -1.48
N ARG A 95 18.64 3.76 -0.49
CA ARG A 95 17.97 5.06 -0.60
C ARG A 95 18.57 5.92 -1.71
N ALA A 96 19.89 6.07 -1.71
CA ALA A 96 20.61 6.80 -2.76
C ALA A 96 20.44 6.13 -4.13
N SER A 97 20.43 4.79 -4.18
CA SER A 97 20.23 4.04 -5.41
C SER A 97 18.86 4.26 -6.03
N GLU A 98 17.80 4.28 -5.22
CA GLU A 98 16.42 4.56 -5.68
C GLU A 98 16.30 5.98 -6.27
N ILE A 99 16.85 6.97 -5.59
CA ILE A 99 16.86 8.37 -6.05
C ILE A 99 17.68 8.51 -7.35
N GLU A 100 18.88 7.92 -7.41
CA GLU A 100 19.74 7.99 -8.60
C GLU A 100 19.13 7.25 -9.79
N ARG A 101 18.37 6.17 -9.56
CA ARG A 101 17.66 5.46 -10.62
C ARG A 101 16.66 6.37 -11.32
N THR A 102 15.86 7.14 -10.56
CA THR A 102 14.95 8.15 -11.11
C THR A 102 15.71 9.21 -11.91
N SER A 103 16.74 9.79 -11.31
CA SER A 103 17.57 10.81 -11.96
C SER A 103 18.22 10.31 -13.26
N THR A 104 18.66 9.05 -13.25
CA THR A 104 19.29 8.42 -14.44
C THR A 104 18.28 8.13 -15.52
N PHE A 105 17.07 7.66 -15.18
CA PHE A 105 15.99 7.44 -16.14
C PHE A 105 15.63 8.75 -16.83
N ILE A 106 15.35 9.80 -16.06
CA ILE A 106 14.98 11.13 -16.57
C ILE A 106 16.09 11.68 -17.48
N ARG A 107 17.36 11.60 -17.04
CA ARG A 107 18.50 12.06 -17.83
C ARG A 107 18.61 11.33 -19.17
N ARG A 108 18.44 10.01 -19.18
CA ARG A 108 18.56 9.20 -20.40
C ARG A 108 17.41 9.46 -21.36
N ARG A 109 16.21 9.62 -20.83
CA ARG A 109 15.00 9.73 -21.64
C ARG A 109 14.68 11.18 -22.06
N TYR A 110 14.86 12.14 -21.14
CA TYR A 110 14.46 13.53 -21.36
C TYR A 110 15.64 14.49 -21.43
N SER A 111 16.87 14.00 -21.51
CA SER A 111 18.10 14.78 -21.68
C SER A 111 18.34 15.84 -20.58
N LYS A 112 17.70 15.70 -19.41
CA LYS A 112 17.79 16.62 -18.29
C LYS A 112 18.01 15.87 -16.98
N ARG A 113 19.02 16.28 -16.19
CA ARG A 113 19.20 15.73 -14.84
C ARG A 113 18.41 16.56 -13.86
N PRO A 114 17.55 15.94 -13.02
CA PRO A 114 16.87 16.65 -11.94
C PRO A 114 17.88 17.28 -10.97
N SER A 115 17.56 18.47 -10.48
CA SER A 115 18.30 19.15 -9.41
C SER A 115 17.52 19.24 -8.10
N GLY A 116 16.24 18.95 -8.13
CA GLY A 116 15.35 18.93 -6.99
C GLY A 116 14.84 17.53 -6.65
N PHE A 117 14.37 17.40 -5.42
CA PHE A 117 13.83 16.19 -4.83
C PHE A 117 12.36 16.38 -4.45
N TRP A 118 11.53 15.39 -4.73
CA TRP A 118 10.16 15.25 -4.24
C TRP A 118 10.10 14.08 -3.26
N ALA A 119 9.74 14.36 -2.02
CA ALA A 119 9.57 13.30 -1.04
C ALA A 119 8.33 12.46 -1.40
N PHE A 120 8.55 11.19 -1.81
CA PHE A 120 7.46 10.30 -2.18
C PHE A 120 6.45 10.20 -1.04
N GLN A 121 5.17 10.39 -1.36
CA GLN A 121 4.08 10.45 -0.38
C GLN A 121 4.28 11.50 0.73
N GLN A 122 5.12 12.51 0.47
CA GLN A 122 5.48 13.55 1.44
C GLN A 122 6.03 12.99 2.77
N ILE A 123 6.67 11.84 2.72
CA ILE A 123 7.37 11.24 3.85
C ILE A 123 8.78 11.79 3.87
N TRP A 124 9.11 12.50 4.94
CA TRP A 124 10.39 13.16 5.10
C TRP A 124 11.23 12.57 6.23
N ASN A 125 12.53 12.52 6.00
CA ASN A 125 13.52 12.21 7.03
C ASN A 125 14.77 13.04 6.80
N SER A 126 15.33 13.65 7.85
CA SER A 126 16.52 14.51 7.75
C SER A 126 17.72 13.79 7.12
N SER A 127 17.85 12.48 7.34
CA SER A 127 18.89 11.66 6.72
C SER A 127 18.84 11.61 5.18
N PHE A 128 17.74 12.07 4.56
CA PHE A 128 17.65 12.18 3.08
C PHE A 128 18.65 13.19 2.52
N LEU A 129 19.08 14.18 3.30
CA LEU A 129 20.06 15.16 2.87
C LEU A 129 21.35 14.49 2.37
N SER A 130 21.81 13.46 3.06
CA SER A 130 22.98 12.68 2.62
C SER A 130 22.76 11.99 1.28
N ALA A 131 21.62 11.33 1.09
CA ALA A 131 21.29 10.66 -0.16
C ALA A 131 21.10 11.67 -1.31
N MET A 132 20.42 12.80 -1.06
CA MET A 132 20.25 13.88 -2.02
C MET A 132 21.58 14.46 -2.48
N ASN A 133 22.48 14.74 -1.55
CA ASN A 133 23.84 15.24 -1.87
C ASN A 133 24.62 14.25 -2.72
N LEU A 134 24.59 12.94 -2.40
CA LEU A 134 25.20 11.89 -3.21
C LEU A 134 24.64 11.86 -4.64
N CYS A 135 23.34 12.14 -4.79
CA CYS A 135 22.65 12.19 -6.09
C CYS A 135 22.74 13.58 -6.75
N SER A 136 23.48 14.53 -6.20
CA SER A 136 23.64 15.91 -6.70
C SER A 136 22.31 16.69 -6.79
N LEU A 137 21.40 16.45 -5.84
CA LEU A 137 20.16 17.19 -5.68
C LEU A 137 20.37 18.35 -4.70
N ASN A 138 19.95 19.55 -5.07
CA ASN A 138 20.26 20.79 -4.37
C ASN A 138 19.12 21.33 -3.52
N TYR A 139 17.88 20.89 -3.79
CA TYR A 139 16.71 21.33 -3.05
C TYR A 139 15.66 20.20 -2.94
N ALA A 140 14.79 20.32 -1.95
CA ALA A 140 13.61 19.47 -1.80
C ALA A 140 12.35 20.32 -1.79
N VAL A 141 11.28 19.80 -2.40
CA VAL A 141 9.94 20.37 -2.38
C VAL A 141 9.07 19.52 -1.47
N ILE A 142 8.49 20.13 -0.44
CA ILE A 142 7.79 19.42 0.64
C ILE A 142 6.56 20.19 1.08
N SER A 143 5.43 19.49 1.21
CA SER A 143 4.25 20.02 1.88
C SER A 143 4.57 20.27 3.35
N THR A 144 4.31 21.46 3.84
CA THR A 144 4.56 21.79 5.25
C THR A 144 3.28 22.15 6.01
N SER A 145 2.12 22.04 5.36
CA SER A 145 0.86 22.62 5.81
C SER A 145 0.30 22.01 7.10
N LEU A 146 0.59 20.75 7.42
CA LEU A 146 -0.02 20.08 8.58
C LEU A 146 0.79 20.23 9.88
N ASN A 147 2.10 20.24 9.82
CA ASN A 147 2.93 20.19 11.03
C ASN A 147 3.52 21.54 11.47
N LEU A 148 3.41 22.56 10.60
CA LEU A 148 4.00 23.87 10.84
C LEU A 148 2.97 25.00 10.87
N GLN A 149 1.69 24.68 11.03
CA GLN A 149 0.56 25.65 10.98
C GLN A 149 0.72 26.87 11.91
N ASN A 150 1.63 26.83 12.88
CA ASN A 150 1.81 27.88 13.88
C ASN A 150 3.05 28.77 13.67
N SER A 151 3.85 28.57 12.62
CA SER A 151 5.01 29.44 12.38
C SER A 151 4.97 30.08 10.98
N LYS A 152 5.15 31.41 10.94
CA LYS A 152 5.34 32.15 9.68
C LYS A 152 6.53 31.61 8.84
N ALA A 153 7.51 30.99 9.49
CA ALA A 153 8.68 30.37 8.89
C ALA A 153 8.36 29.14 8.02
N ALA A 154 7.15 28.59 8.13
CA ALA A 154 6.75 27.39 7.40
C ALA A 154 6.37 27.60 5.94
N LYS A 155 6.19 28.84 5.51
CA LYS A 155 5.74 29.17 4.13
C LYS A 155 6.86 29.67 3.22
N GLU A 156 8.03 29.96 3.78
CA GLU A 156 9.16 30.49 3.03
C GLU A 156 10.26 29.44 2.85
N PRO A 157 10.99 29.48 1.73
CA PRO A 157 12.17 28.64 1.56
C PRO A 157 13.19 28.86 2.67
N PHE A 158 13.80 27.78 3.14
CA PHE A 158 14.82 27.84 4.19
C PHE A 158 15.96 26.84 3.92
N ILE A 159 17.09 27.08 4.56
CA ILE A 159 18.26 26.21 4.50
C ILE A 159 18.19 25.20 5.66
N MET A 160 18.24 23.93 5.33
CA MET A 160 18.37 22.84 6.29
C MET A 160 19.77 22.22 6.24
N ASN A 161 20.36 22.02 7.41
CA ASN A 161 21.67 21.38 7.56
C ASN A 161 21.53 20.10 8.40
N GLU A 162 22.15 19.02 7.93
CA GLU A 162 22.20 17.75 8.63
C GLU A 162 23.52 17.04 8.28
N LEU A 163 24.30 16.64 9.29
CA LEU A 163 25.59 15.93 9.11
C LEU A 163 26.49 16.58 8.05
N ASP A 164 26.74 17.89 8.18
CA ASP A 164 27.53 18.72 7.25
C ASP A 164 26.97 18.81 5.81
N LYS A 165 25.76 18.33 5.57
CA LYS A 165 25.06 18.48 4.29
C LYS A 165 24.04 19.60 4.38
N THR A 166 23.97 20.37 3.32
CA THR A 166 23.10 21.53 3.22
C THR A 166 22.15 21.36 2.04
N THR A 167 20.89 21.65 2.25
CA THR A 167 19.83 21.56 1.23
C THR A 167 18.86 22.72 1.41
N LEU A 168 18.40 23.30 0.29
CA LEU A 168 17.30 24.25 0.27
C LEU A 168 15.98 23.48 0.37
N ILE A 169 15.15 23.80 1.34
CA ILE A 169 13.78 23.28 1.45
C ILE A 169 12.84 24.35 0.91
N ILE A 170 11.97 23.95 -0.01
CA ILE A 170 10.94 24.78 -0.61
C ILE A 170 9.58 24.23 -0.18
N PRO A 171 8.88 24.93 0.71
CA PRO A 171 7.52 24.56 1.09
C PRO A 171 6.56 24.69 -0.11
N THR A 172 5.56 23.80 -0.19
CA THR A 172 4.47 23.96 -1.16
C THR A 172 3.38 24.88 -0.62
N ASP A 173 2.74 25.63 -1.50
CA ASP A 173 1.43 26.20 -1.22
C ASP A 173 0.36 25.13 -1.52
N ASP A 174 -0.25 24.62 -0.46
CA ASP A 174 -1.19 23.51 -0.55
C ASP A 174 -2.66 23.96 -0.71
N ASP A 175 -2.92 25.24 -0.77
CA ASP A 175 -4.30 25.72 -0.78
C ASP A 175 -5.06 25.30 -2.05
N ILE A 176 -4.44 25.37 -3.23
CA ILE A 176 -5.04 24.86 -4.47
C ILE A 176 -5.06 23.32 -4.48
N SER A 177 -4.01 22.68 -4.00
CA SER A 177 -3.96 21.22 -3.91
C SER A 177 -5.05 20.67 -3.00
N ARG A 178 -5.38 21.40 -1.92
CA ARG A 178 -6.51 21.09 -1.03
C ARG A 178 -7.84 21.26 -1.73
N LEU A 179 -8.02 22.32 -2.53
CA LEU A 179 -9.24 22.49 -3.33
C LEU A 179 -9.44 21.32 -4.31
N VAL A 180 -8.37 20.83 -4.93
CA VAL A 180 -8.40 19.65 -5.80
C VAL A 180 -8.83 18.42 -5.01
N LEU A 181 -8.22 18.16 -3.85
CA LEU A 181 -8.59 17.03 -3.00
C LEU A 181 -10.05 17.09 -2.53
N GLU A 182 -10.51 18.25 -2.05
CA GLU A 182 -11.90 18.44 -1.63
C GLU A 182 -12.88 18.23 -2.78
N SER A 183 -12.50 18.62 -3.99
CA SER A 183 -13.33 18.42 -5.18
C SER A 183 -13.43 16.95 -5.55
N PHE A 184 -12.31 16.21 -5.42
CA PHE A 184 -12.28 14.76 -5.57
C PHE A 184 -13.15 14.06 -4.51
N GLU A 185 -12.97 14.38 -3.22
CA GLU A 185 -13.72 13.79 -2.11
C GLU A 185 -15.24 14.06 -2.20
N GLN A 186 -15.63 15.21 -2.77
CA GLN A 186 -17.02 15.64 -2.90
C GLN A 186 -17.65 15.36 -4.27
N HIS A 187 -16.91 14.72 -5.20
CA HIS A 187 -17.32 14.48 -6.60
C HIS A 187 -17.87 15.72 -7.30
N ARG A 188 -17.18 16.86 -7.12
CA ARG A 188 -17.59 18.11 -7.77
C ARG A 188 -17.47 17.99 -9.30
N THR A 189 -18.40 18.61 -9.99
CA THR A 189 -18.31 18.82 -11.43
C THR A 189 -17.20 19.84 -11.76
N ASN A 190 -16.75 19.89 -13.01
CA ASN A 190 -15.80 20.92 -13.45
C ASN A 190 -16.33 22.34 -13.21
N GLU A 191 -17.64 22.58 -13.38
CA GLU A 191 -18.24 23.89 -13.15
C GLU A 191 -18.21 24.30 -11.68
N GLU A 192 -18.52 23.37 -10.77
CA GLU A 192 -18.42 23.60 -9.32
C GLU A 192 -16.98 23.86 -8.90
N PHE A 193 -16.01 23.10 -9.44
CA PHE A 193 -14.60 23.32 -9.21
C PHE A 193 -14.14 24.70 -9.68
N GLU A 194 -14.49 25.10 -10.91
CA GLU A 194 -14.16 26.41 -11.47
C GLU A 194 -14.79 27.57 -10.66
N ASN A 195 -16.01 27.37 -10.16
CA ASN A 195 -16.68 28.34 -9.28
C ASN A 195 -15.93 28.52 -7.94
N GLU A 196 -15.49 27.44 -7.32
CA GLU A 196 -14.67 27.54 -6.10
C GLU A 196 -13.31 28.16 -6.38
N LEU A 197 -12.65 27.77 -7.48
CA LEU A 197 -11.38 28.34 -7.92
C LEU A 197 -11.47 29.85 -8.17
N SER A 198 -12.59 30.35 -8.71
CA SER A 198 -12.82 31.79 -8.95
C SER A 198 -12.85 32.64 -7.66
N LYS A 199 -13.13 32.01 -6.52
CA LYS A 199 -13.13 32.65 -5.19
C LYS A 199 -11.74 32.69 -4.57
N PHE A 200 -10.78 31.98 -5.16
CA PHE A 200 -9.44 31.83 -4.64
C PHE A 200 -8.71 33.17 -4.56
N ARG A 201 -7.93 33.37 -3.50
CA ARG A 201 -7.14 34.61 -3.30
C ARG A 201 -5.68 34.22 -3.11
N PHE A 202 -4.87 34.61 -4.06
CA PHE A 202 -3.43 34.38 -4.00
C PHE A 202 -2.76 35.35 -3.02
N SER A 203 -1.91 34.81 -2.14
CA SER A 203 -1.00 35.64 -1.35
C SER A 203 0.16 36.10 -2.24
N ARG A 204 0.44 37.40 -2.27
CA ARG A 204 1.60 37.93 -3.00
C ARG A 204 2.82 38.17 -2.12
N ASN A 205 2.82 37.56 -0.94
CA ASN A 205 3.89 37.73 0.04
C ASN A 205 4.75 36.48 0.02
N GLY A 206 6.05 36.63 -0.27
CA GLY A 206 6.99 35.52 -0.17
C GLY A 206 8.06 35.50 -1.26
N ILE A 207 9.08 34.66 -1.06
CA ILE A 207 10.19 34.45 -2.00
C ILE A 207 9.75 33.52 -3.13
N VAL A 208 9.14 32.39 -2.77
CA VAL A 208 8.66 31.36 -3.69
C VAL A 208 7.25 30.94 -3.30
N ASP A 209 6.38 30.89 -4.29
CA ASP A 209 5.07 30.25 -4.21
C ASP A 209 5.09 29.01 -5.12
N TYR A 210 4.96 27.82 -4.55
CA TYR A 210 5.11 26.56 -5.27
C TYR A 210 3.88 25.67 -5.10
N ALA A 211 3.02 25.68 -6.11
CA ALA A 211 1.86 24.80 -6.16
C ALA A 211 2.20 23.46 -6.79
N MET A 212 1.83 22.34 -6.13
CA MET A 212 2.02 20.97 -6.62
C MET A 212 0.67 20.25 -6.65
N ILE A 213 0.19 19.88 -7.82
CA ILE A 213 -1.12 19.26 -8.02
C ILE A 213 -0.98 17.76 -8.20
N ASN A 214 -1.74 16.99 -7.42
CA ASN A 214 -1.87 15.54 -7.58
C ASN A 214 -2.80 15.22 -8.76
N MET A 215 -2.22 14.68 -9.84
CA MET A 215 -2.99 14.29 -11.03
C MET A 215 -3.91 13.09 -10.76
N ASP A 216 -3.58 12.24 -9.79
CA ASP A 216 -4.36 11.06 -9.46
C ASP A 216 -5.74 11.43 -8.93
N GLN A 217 -5.85 12.59 -8.26
CA GLN A 217 -7.11 13.14 -7.75
C GLN A 217 -8.00 13.77 -8.84
N LEU A 218 -7.53 13.85 -10.07
CA LEU A 218 -8.27 14.38 -11.22
C LEU A 218 -8.87 13.27 -12.10
N LEU A 219 -8.85 12.00 -11.65
CA LEU A 219 -9.20 10.83 -12.46
C LEU A 219 -10.60 10.24 -12.19
N TYR A 220 -11.45 10.93 -11.43
CA TYR A 220 -12.81 10.44 -11.21
C TYR A 220 -13.73 10.66 -12.44
N ASP A 221 -14.82 9.87 -12.54
CA ASP A 221 -15.49 9.57 -13.80
C ASP A 221 -15.97 10.77 -14.60
N ASP A 222 -16.75 11.65 -14.03
CA ASP A 222 -17.38 12.78 -14.74
C ASP A 222 -16.53 14.06 -14.72
N PHE A 223 -15.23 13.93 -14.37
CA PHE A 223 -14.32 15.07 -14.22
C PHE A 223 -13.28 15.11 -15.34
N ASP A 224 -13.17 16.24 -16.02
CA ASP A 224 -12.13 16.49 -17.01
C ASP A 224 -10.91 17.14 -16.34
N GLY A 225 -9.91 16.31 -16.03
CA GLY A 225 -8.66 16.77 -15.40
C GLY A 225 -7.90 17.79 -16.23
N SER A 226 -8.00 17.73 -17.56
CA SER A 226 -7.35 18.71 -18.44
C SER A 226 -8.00 20.09 -18.33
N ARG A 227 -9.32 20.14 -18.22
CA ARG A 227 -10.08 21.36 -18.00
C ARG A 227 -9.74 21.95 -16.63
N ALA A 228 -9.66 21.13 -15.59
CA ALA A 228 -9.28 21.56 -14.25
C ALA A 228 -7.87 22.17 -14.20
N ILE A 229 -6.87 21.49 -14.76
CA ILE A 229 -5.49 22.02 -14.81
C ILE A 229 -5.44 23.31 -15.64
N SER A 230 -6.14 23.35 -16.76
CA SER A 230 -6.20 24.56 -17.59
C SER A 230 -6.84 25.74 -16.82
N ALA A 231 -7.94 25.48 -16.10
CA ALA A 231 -8.58 26.49 -15.26
C ALA A 231 -7.65 27.01 -14.15
N ILE A 232 -6.88 26.12 -13.51
CA ILE A 232 -5.88 26.53 -12.51
C ILE A 232 -4.83 27.44 -13.14
N LEU A 233 -4.24 27.05 -14.26
CA LEU A 233 -3.21 27.84 -14.93
C LEU A 233 -3.75 29.17 -15.44
N ASP A 234 -4.97 29.20 -15.99
CA ASP A 234 -5.64 30.42 -16.43
C ASP A 234 -5.99 31.34 -15.25
N CYS A 235 -6.36 30.78 -14.11
CA CYS A 235 -6.57 31.51 -12.87
C CYS A 235 -5.27 32.19 -12.40
N TYR A 236 -4.14 31.49 -12.41
CA TYR A 236 -2.84 32.08 -12.11
C TYR A 236 -2.46 33.20 -13.10
N GLU A 237 -2.63 32.95 -14.41
CA GLU A 237 -2.33 33.93 -15.46
C GLU A 237 -3.16 35.21 -15.31
N SER A 238 -4.45 35.07 -14.98
CA SER A 238 -5.34 36.21 -14.74
C SER A 238 -4.88 37.12 -13.58
N HIS A 239 -4.13 36.56 -12.63
CA HIS A 239 -3.50 37.25 -11.52
C HIS A 239 -2.05 37.68 -11.82
N GLN A 240 -1.60 37.56 -13.06
CA GLN A 240 -0.23 37.89 -13.52
C GLN A 240 0.87 36.97 -12.94
N PHE A 241 0.52 35.72 -12.59
CA PHE A 241 1.48 34.72 -12.20
C PHE A 241 1.77 33.77 -13.39
N ILE A 242 2.94 33.92 -13.98
CA ILE A 242 3.44 33.01 -15.02
C ILE A 242 4.37 32.01 -14.36
N PRO A 243 4.09 30.69 -14.45
CA PRO A 243 4.89 29.68 -13.80
C PRO A 243 6.34 29.67 -14.32
N LYS A 244 7.31 29.63 -13.40
CA LYS A 244 8.75 29.55 -13.69
C LYS A 244 9.35 28.29 -13.08
N LEU A 245 10.42 27.78 -13.69
CA LEU A 245 11.20 26.71 -13.08
C LEU A 245 12.02 27.25 -11.90
N ILE A 246 12.25 26.40 -10.91
CA ILE A 246 13.10 26.75 -9.76
C ILE A 246 14.56 26.79 -10.18
N ASP A 247 15.20 27.90 -9.89
CA ASP A 247 16.65 28.04 -9.88
C ASP A 247 17.13 28.17 -8.42
N SER A 248 17.40 27.02 -7.81
CA SER A 248 17.83 26.93 -6.41
C SER A 248 19.10 27.73 -6.12
N ARG A 249 20.02 27.83 -7.09
CA ARG A 249 21.27 28.59 -6.93
C ARG A 249 20.98 30.09 -6.87
N SER A 250 20.12 30.57 -7.75
CA SER A 250 19.70 31.97 -7.73
C SER A 250 18.99 32.34 -6.43
N ILE A 251 18.12 31.46 -5.92
CA ILE A 251 17.42 31.67 -4.64
C ILE A 251 18.43 31.76 -3.50
N ILE A 252 19.34 30.81 -3.38
CA ILE A 252 20.37 30.79 -2.32
C ILE A 252 21.29 32.01 -2.39
N HIS A 253 21.59 32.51 -3.58
CA HIS A 253 22.53 33.63 -3.76
C HIS A 253 21.90 34.99 -3.54
N ASN A 254 20.63 35.15 -3.94
CA ASN A 254 19.99 36.47 -3.99
C ASN A 254 19.07 36.76 -2.80
N GLU A 255 18.69 35.73 -2.04
CA GLU A 255 17.73 35.84 -0.94
C GLU A 255 18.39 35.60 0.41
N ILE A 256 17.91 36.29 1.44
CA ILE A 256 18.32 36.02 2.83
C ILE A 256 17.41 34.91 3.35
N LEU A 257 17.95 33.71 3.45
CA LEU A 257 17.23 32.52 3.88
C LEU A 257 17.48 32.20 5.34
N ASP A 258 16.42 31.89 6.06
CA ASP A 258 16.52 31.38 7.43
C ASP A 258 17.14 29.99 7.44
N LYS A 259 17.85 29.65 8.52
CA LYS A 259 18.27 28.29 8.81
C LYS A 259 17.22 27.66 9.71
N ASN A 260 16.61 26.57 9.24
CA ASN A 260 15.59 25.88 9.99
C ASN A 260 15.76 24.37 9.89
N PHE A 261 15.04 23.63 10.74
CA PHE A 261 15.05 22.18 10.77
C PHE A 261 13.65 21.64 10.52
N LEU A 262 13.52 20.69 9.59
CA LEU A 262 12.31 19.97 9.33
C LEU A 262 12.38 18.59 9.99
N PRO A 263 11.59 18.32 11.03
CA PRO A 263 11.57 17.03 11.69
C PRO A 263 11.21 15.89 10.73
N SER A 264 11.60 14.67 11.06
CA SER A 264 11.14 13.49 10.32
C SER A 264 9.65 13.28 10.57
N GLY A 265 8.89 12.97 9.51
CA GLY A 265 7.44 12.80 9.62
C GLY A 265 6.75 12.63 8.27
N ILE A 266 5.43 12.59 8.32
CA ILE A 266 4.54 12.55 7.17
C ILE A 266 3.90 13.93 7.04
N TYR A 267 4.14 14.60 5.91
CA TYR A 267 3.76 15.99 5.70
C TYR A 267 2.62 16.20 4.69
N GLY A 268 2.21 15.16 3.97
CA GLY A 268 1.11 15.24 3.01
C GLY A 268 -0.20 15.66 3.66
N PHE A 269 -0.87 16.67 3.11
CA PHE A 269 -2.16 17.16 3.61
C PHE A 269 -3.32 16.19 3.34
N ASP A 270 -3.17 15.29 2.39
CA ASP A 270 -4.08 14.22 2.01
C ASP A 270 -3.93 12.96 2.90
N PHE A 271 -2.92 12.94 3.77
CA PHE A 271 -2.62 11.79 4.61
C PHE A 271 -3.31 11.92 5.98
N LYS A 272 -4.53 11.40 6.07
CA LYS A 272 -5.34 11.43 7.32
C LYS A 272 -5.04 10.23 8.21
N THR A 273 -3.86 10.17 8.80
CA THR A 273 -3.48 9.11 9.74
C THR A 273 -3.03 9.69 11.08
N PRO A 274 -3.34 9.04 12.21
CA PRO A 274 -2.80 9.42 13.52
C PRO A 274 -1.32 9.06 13.67
N PHE A 275 -0.75 8.31 12.73
CA PHE A 275 0.64 7.85 12.80
C PHE A 275 1.61 8.94 12.35
N THR A 276 2.74 9.00 13.05
CA THR A 276 3.80 9.98 12.77
C THR A 276 4.92 9.40 11.91
N SER A 277 4.98 8.08 11.79
CA SER A 277 5.99 7.40 10.98
C SER A 277 5.40 6.26 10.15
N PRO A 278 5.99 5.96 8.96
CA PRO A 278 5.59 4.82 8.14
C PRO A 278 5.70 3.48 8.88
N ASN A 279 6.69 3.34 9.75
CA ASN A 279 6.86 2.14 10.56
C ASN A 279 5.65 1.85 11.45
N GLU A 280 5.10 2.88 12.10
CA GLU A 280 3.91 2.73 12.94
C GLU A 280 2.72 2.23 12.11
N ILE A 281 2.54 2.76 10.90
CA ILE A 281 1.46 2.34 10.00
C ILE A 281 1.61 0.87 9.61
N ILE A 282 2.82 0.46 9.20
CA ILE A 282 3.08 -0.93 8.79
C ILE A 282 2.96 -1.88 9.98
N LEU A 283 3.45 -1.47 11.16
CA LEU A 283 3.36 -2.28 12.38
C LEU A 283 1.92 -2.42 12.90
N ALA A 284 1.05 -1.46 12.63
CA ALA A 284 -0.35 -1.52 13.04
C ALA A 284 -1.13 -2.64 12.34
N ASN A 285 -0.78 -2.98 11.10
CA ASN A 285 -1.41 -4.05 10.34
C ASN A 285 -0.52 -5.30 10.32
N ARG A 286 -0.92 -6.35 11.05
CA ARG A 286 -0.12 -7.58 11.19
C ARG A 286 0.17 -8.26 9.85
N GLN A 287 -0.81 -8.33 8.95
CA GLN A 287 -0.63 -8.97 7.64
C GLN A 287 0.43 -8.24 6.80
N TYR A 288 0.31 -6.91 6.69
CA TYR A 288 1.26 -6.13 5.90
C TYR A 288 2.65 -6.14 6.52
N ARG A 289 2.74 -6.06 7.84
CA ARG A 289 4.00 -6.19 8.56
C ARG A 289 4.70 -7.50 8.24
N THR A 290 3.99 -8.63 8.35
CA THR A 290 4.59 -9.95 8.12
C THR A 290 5.07 -10.10 6.68
N VAL A 291 4.28 -9.68 5.68
CA VAL A 291 4.70 -9.74 4.27
C VAL A 291 5.88 -8.80 4.00
N PHE A 292 5.86 -7.59 4.55
CA PHE A 292 6.96 -6.64 4.40
C PHE A 292 8.26 -7.18 5.01
N GLN A 293 8.20 -7.75 6.21
CA GLN A 293 9.34 -8.39 6.87
C GLN A 293 9.85 -9.61 6.08
N LEU A 294 8.95 -10.40 5.47
CA LEU A 294 9.33 -11.49 4.58
C LEU A 294 10.16 -10.99 3.39
N PHE A 295 9.73 -9.91 2.73
CA PHE A 295 10.51 -9.33 1.64
C PHE A 295 11.88 -8.83 2.09
N GLU A 296 12.01 -8.25 3.28
CA GLU A 296 13.32 -7.86 3.85
C GLU A 296 14.22 -9.09 4.09
N LYS A 297 13.66 -10.19 4.62
CA LYS A 297 14.40 -11.46 4.78
C LYS A 297 14.84 -12.00 3.41
N TYR A 298 13.97 -11.94 2.38
CA TYR A 298 14.32 -12.36 1.02
C TYR A 298 15.44 -11.52 0.40
N LYS A 299 15.47 -10.22 0.59
CA LYS A 299 16.61 -9.37 0.17
C LYS A 299 17.93 -9.85 0.80
N SER A 300 17.87 -10.24 2.06
CA SER A 300 19.05 -10.77 2.76
C SER A 300 19.47 -12.13 2.20
N LEU A 301 18.52 -13.03 1.92
CA LEU A 301 18.82 -14.33 1.30
C LEU A 301 19.42 -14.19 -0.10
N VAL A 302 18.88 -13.29 -0.94
CA VAL A 302 19.43 -12.99 -2.27
C VAL A 302 20.86 -12.50 -2.18
N ARG A 303 21.15 -11.62 -1.22
CA ARG A 303 22.51 -11.10 -1.00
C ARG A 303 23.49 -12.20 -0.66
N LEU A 304 23.09 -13.16 0.19
CA LEU A 304 23.92 -14.27 0.67
C LEU A 304 23.98 -15.44 -0.31
N SER A 305 23.03 -15.55 -1.24
CA SER A 305 22.96 -16.66 -2.21
C SER A 305 24.18 -16.68 -3.14
N GLY A 306 24.48 -17.87 -3.69
CA GLY A 306 25.48 -18.09 -4.73
C GLY A 306 25.07 -17.61 -6.12
N ALA A 307 23.87 -17.03 -6.30
CA ALA A 307 23.36 -16.60 -7.58
C ALA A 307 24.26 -15.54 -8.25
N ASP A 308 24.29 -15.54 -9.57
CA ASP A 308 25.07 -14.59 -10.35
C ASP A 308 24.53 -13.14 -10.18
N LYS A 309 25.35 -12.18 -10.60
CA LYS A 309 25.01 -10.75 -10.47
C LYS A 309 23.75 -10.36 -11.24
N THR A 310 23.46 -11.02 -12.36
CA THR A 310 22.30 -10.74 -13.21
C THR A 310 21.02 -11.23 -12.53
N ALA A 311 21.03 -12.47 -12.04
CA ALA A 311 19.93 -13.04 -11.28
C ALA A 311 19.62 -12.21 -10.02
N LYS A 312 20.65 -11.84 -9.24
CA LYS A 312 20.47 -10.97 -8.07
C LYS A 312 19.84 -9.63 -8.42
N LYS A 313 20.26 -9.01 -9.53
CA LYS A 313 19.70 -7.75 -9.99
C LYS A 313 18.21 -7.88 -10.39
N GLU A 314 17.87 -8.95 -11.08
CA GLU A 314 16.50 -9.24 -11.51
C GLU A 314 15.57 -9.46 -10.31
N ILE A 315 15.98 -10.31 -9.37
CA ILE A 315 15.23 -10.58 -8.15
C ILE A 315 15.05 -9.31 -7.31
N ASN A 316 16.12 -8.55 -7.09
CA ASN A 316 16.04 -7.29 -6.35
C ASN A 316 15.13 -6.25 -7.03
N ALA A 317 15.04 -6.25 -8.36
CA ALA A 317 14.12 -5.36 -9.07
C ALA A 317 12.65 -5.73 -8.81
N ILE A 318 12.33 -7.03 -8.78
CA ILE A 318 10.99 -7.52 -8.46
C ILE A 318 10.66 -7.27 -6.97
N LEU A 319 11.58 -7.61 -6.05
CA LEU A 319 11.42 -7.31 -4.62
C LEU A 319 11.18 -5.82 -4.38
N SER A 320 11.94 -4.94 -5.03
CA SER A 320 11.74 -3.50 -4.89
C SER A 320 10.35 -3.05 -5.38
N ARG A 321 9.84 -3.64 -6.47
CA ARG A 321 8.48 -3.33 -6.93
C ARG A 321 7.42 -3.83 -5.95
N ALA A 322 7.57 -5.05 -5.44
CA ALA A 322 6.66 -5.65 -4.46
C ALA A 322 6.63 -4.90 -3.13
N MET A 323 7.75 -4.27 -2.75
CA MET A 323 7.90 -3.47 -1.53
C MET A 323 7.49 -2.00 -1.72
N SER A 324 6.84 -1.62 -2.81
CA SER A 324 6.30 -0.26 -2.97
C SER A 324 5.53 0.15 -1.71
N SER A 325 5.80 1.35 -1.20
CA SER A 325 5.25 1.79 0.08
C SER A 325 3.74 2.02 0.05
N TYR A 326 3.19 2.34 -1.12
CA TYR A 326 1.77 2.67 -1.26
C TYR A 326 0.84 1.59 -0.68
N PRO A 327 0.98 0.29 -1.03
CA PRO A 327 0.10 -0.75 -0.49
C PRO A 327 0.19 -0.92 1.03
N PHE A 328 1.32 -0.55 1.63
CA PHE A 328 1.56 -0.74 3.06
C PHE A 328 1.18 0.47 3.90
N LEU A 329 1.12 1.66 3.31
CA LEU A 329 0.91 2.91 4.03
C LEU A 329 -0.52 3.44 3.95
N PHE A 330 -1.25 3.17 2.88
CA PHE A 330 -2.62 3.64 2.70
C PHE A 330 -3.63 2.54 3.02
N GLU A 331 -4.39 2.70 4.09
CA GLU A 331 -5.40 1.70 4.50
C GLU A 331 -6.62 1.65 3.58
N SER A 332 -6.94 2.76 2.93
CA SER A 332 -8.17 2.92 2.15
C SER A 332 -8.27 2.05 0.90
N ASP A 333 -7.14 1.57 0.37
CA ASP A 333 -7.08 0.94 -0.95
C ASP A 333 -6.99 -0.59 -0.91
N GLY A 334 -7.83 -1.22 -0.13
CA GLY A 334 -7.73 -2.64 0.19
C GLY A 334 -7.48 -3.59 -1.00
N ILE A 335 -8.09 -3.34 -2.16
CA ILE A 335 -7.98 -4.22 -3.33
C ILE A 335 -6.68 -3.99 -4.09
N ILE A 336 -6.31 -2.73 -4.34
CA ILE A 336 -5.05 -2.39 -5.02
C ILE A 336 -3.85 -2.85 -4.21
N LYS A 337 -3.84 -2.56 -2.92
CA LYS A 337 -2.82 -3.02 -1.99
C LYS A 337 -2.58 -4.50 -2.09
N ARG A 338 -3.68 -5.25 -2.10
CA ARG A 338 -3.65 -6.69 -2.12
C ARG A 338 -3.09 -7.23 -3.43
N ASN A 339 -3.59 -6.77 -4.56
CA ASN A 339 -3.11 -7.21 -5.88
C ASN A 339 -1.62 -6.97 -6.06
N ILE A 340 -1.10 -5.84 -5.59
CA ILE A 340 0.32 -5.52 -5.68
C ILE A 340 1.15 -6.47 -4.81
N ILE A 341 0.72 -6.71 -3.57
CA ILE A 341 1.42 -7.60 -2.63
C ILE A 341 1.38 -9.04 -3.14
N GLU A 342 0.19 -9.53 -3.54
CA GLU A 342 -0.01 -10.90 -4.04
C GLU A 342 0.84 -11.15 -5.28
N LYS A 343 0.71 -10.31 -6.27
CA LYS A 343 1.49 -10.42 -7.50
C LYS A 343 2.99 -10.38 -7.23
N GLY A 344 3.44 -9.44 -6.38
CA GLY A 344 4.84 -9.33 -6.01
C GLY A 344 5.36 -10.59 -5.32
N LEU A 345 4.60 -11.18 -4.41
CA LEU A 345 5.00 -12.40 -3.70
C LEU A 345 5.08 -13.60 -4.63
N PHE A 346 4.09 -13.80 -5.50
CA PHE A 346 4.11 -14.87 -6.51
C PHE A 346 5.27 -14.69 -7.51
N GLU A 347 5.47 -13.48 -8.03
CA GLU A 347 6.58 -13.19 -8.95
C GLU A 347 7.95 -13.48 -8.29
N VAL A 348 8.11 -13.11 -7.04
CA VAL A 348 9.34 -13.37 -6.28
C VAL A 348 9.56 -14.88 -6.13
N HIS A 349 8.54 -15.63 -5.70
CA HIS A 349 8.66 -17.08 -5.52
C HIS A 349 8.98 -17.81 -6.84
N ASN A 350 8.26 -17.50 -7.92
CA ASN A 350 8.51 -18.08 -9.24
C ASN A 350 9.93 -17.79 -9.74
N LEU A 351 10.44 -16.59 -9.47
CA LEU A 351 11.79 -16.24 -9.89
C LEU A 351 12.87 -16.95 -9.05
N PHE A 352 12.66 -17.11 -7.75
CA PHE A 352 13.58 -17.89 -6.92
C PHE A 352 13.64 -19.33 -7.39
N GLU A 353 12.50 -19.95 -7.70
CA GLU A 353 12.43 -21.30 -8.25
C GLU A 353 13.14 -21.38 -9.62
N ALA A 354 12.86 -20.46 -10.54
CA ALA A 354 13.49 -20.42 -11.87
C ALA A 354 15.01 -20.19 -11.82
N LYS A 355 15.52 -19.58 -10.76
CA LYS A 355 16.95 -19.33 -10.55
C LYS A 355 17.61 -20.35 -9.62
N GLU A 356 16.89 -21.41 -9.25
CA GLU A 356 17.35 -22.49 -8.35
C GLU A 356 17.88 -21.94 -7.00
N ILE A 357 17.28 -20.86 -6.50
CA ILE A 357 17.61 -20.29 -5.20
C ILE A 357 16.69 -20.94 -4.16
N ASP A 358 17.30 -21.67 -3.23
CA ASP A 358 16.58 -22.32 -2.17
C ASP A 358 15.95 -21.30 -1.21
N LEU A 359 14.65 -21.45 -0.98
CA LEU A 359 13.89 -20.67 -0.02
C LEU A 359 13.48 -21.58 1.14
N PRO A 360 13.73 -21.18 2.38
CA PRO A 360 13.25 -21.94 3.52
C PRO A 360 11.72 -21.96 3.54
N ASN A 361 11.15 -23.08 3.96
CA ASN A 361 9.72 -23.19 4.25
C ASN A 361 9.39 -22.69 5.66
N GLU A 362 10.38 -22.61 6.54
CA GLU A 362 10.28 -22.13 7.90
C GLU A 362 11.26 -20.97 8.08
N LEU A 363 10.80 -19.85 8.60
CA LEU A 363 11.61 -18.66 8.79
C LEU A 363 11.00 -17.80 9.91
N ASP A 364 11.82 -17.42 10.88
CA ASP A 364 11.44 -16.39 11.86
C ASP A 364 11.33 -15.04 11.15
N ILE A 365 10.10 -14.68 10.74
CA ILE A 365 9.83 -13.49 9.93
C ILE A 365 9.75 -12.25 10.81
N ASP A 366 9.12 -12.36 11.99
CA ASP A 366 8.84 -11.21 12.86
C ASP A 366 9.86 -11.04 14.00
N ASP A 367 10.94 -11.85 14.00
CA ASP A 367 12.03 -11.86 14.96
C ASP A 367 11.56 -12.17 16.41
N ASP A 368 10.53 -13.00 16.54
CA ASP A 368 10.03 -13.45 17.85
C ASP A 368 10.68 -14.75 18.35
N SER A 369 11.69 -15.23 17.63
CA SER A 369 12.45 -16.47 17.84
C SER A 369 11.66 -17.75 17.53
N TYR A 370 10.62 -17.65 16.74
CA TYR A 370 9.81 -18.77 16.30
C TYR A 370 9.53 -18.65 14.82
N ASP A 371 9.75 -19.76 14.11
CA ASP A 371 9.58 -19.76 12.67
C ASP A 371 8.09 -19.71 12.30
N GLU A 372 7.75 -18.85 11.36
CA GLU A 372 6.55 -18.91 10.56
C GLU A 372 6.74 -19.89 9.41
N LEU A 373 5.61 -20.42 8.95
CA LEU A 373 5.53 -21.29 7.81
C LEU A 373 5.23 -20.50 6.54
N ILE A 374 6.07 -20.64 5.52
CA ILE A 374 5.85 -20.05 4.21
C ILE A 374 5.28 -21.12 3.28
N TYR A 375 3.99 -20.99 2.98
CA TYR A 375 3.32 -21.80 1.99
C TYR A 375 3.48 -21.22 0.59
N ARG A 376 3.87 -22.07 -0.36
CA ARG A 376 4.08 -21.71 -1.77
C ARG A 376 3.43 -22.77 -2.65
N GLY A 377 2.28 -22.46 -3.19
CA GLY A 377 1.56 -23.29 -4.14
C GLY A 377 1.19 -22.51 -5.39
N ASP A 378 0.72 -23.22 -6.39
CA ASP A 378 0.36 -22.61 -7.69
C ASP A 378 -0.78 -21.60 -7.56
N GLU A 379 -1.72 -21.87 -6.66
CA GLU A 379 -2.95 -21.10 -6.47
C GLU A 379 -2.92 -20.19 -5.23
N PHE A 380 -2.17 -20.59 -4.21
CA PHE A 380 -2.06 -19.88 -2.95
C PHE A 380 -0.61 -19.63 -2.58
N CYS A 381 -0.38 -18.48 -1.97
CA CYS A 381 0.85 -18.17 -1.27
C CYS A 381 0.49 -17.61 0.10
N GLY A 382 1.11 -18.09 1.16
CA GLY A 382 0.69 -17.67 2.50
C GLY A 382 1.78 -17.80 3.54
N ILE A 383 1.53 -17.15 4.67
CA ILE A 383 2.37 -17.18 5.85
C ILE A 383 1.49 -17.67 7.00
N PHE A 384 1.78 -18.85 7.50
CA PHE A 384 1.08 -19.42 8.65
C PHE A 384 1.87 -19.11 9.91
N ASP A 385 1.20 -18.53 10.88
CA ASP A 385 1.83 -18.08 12.12
C ASP A 385 1.55 -19.08 13.25
N SER A 386 2.61 -19.57 13.88
CA SER A 386 2.53 -20.47 15.03
C SER A 386 1.87 -19.82 16.23
N LYS A 387 2.01 -18.49 16.37
CA LYS A 387 1.39 -17.70 17.42
C LYS A 387 -0.03 -17.30 17.02
N GLY A 388 -0.99 -18.10 17.41
CA GLY A 388 -2.40 -17.94 17.06
C GLY A 388 -2.92 -19.06 16.15
N GLY A 389 -2.02 -19.87 15.54
CA GLY A 389 -2.39 -21.04 14.78
C GLY A 389 -3.27 -20.74 13.57
N GLY A 390 -2.98 -19.69 12.84
CA GLY A 390 -3.73 -19.25 11.67
C GLY A 390 -2.85 -18.54 10.65
N PHE A 391 -3.42 -18.11 9.53
CA PHE A 391 -2.65 -17.41 8.52
C PHE A 391 -2.52 -15.92 8.87
N ALA A 392 -1.30 -15.44 8.96
CA ALA A 392 -0.97 -14.02 9.00
C ALA A 392 -1.20 -13.38 7.63
N SER A 393 -0.98 -14.13 6.56
CA SER A 393 -1.29 -13.74 5.19
C SER A 393 -1.66 -15.00 4.40
N LEU A 394 -2.70 -14.91 3.59
CA LEU A 394 -3.06 -15.93 2.61
C LEU A 394 -3.50 -15.22 1.34
N LEU A 395 -2.75 -15.43 0.27
CA LEU A 395 -2.84 -14.73 -0.98
C LEU A 395 -3.18 -15.73 -2.09
N THR A 396 -3.94 -15.29 -3.08
CA THR A 396 -4.33 -16.13 -4.21
C THR A 396 -3.64 -15.68 -5.50
N SER A 397 -3.37 -16.59 -6.42
CA SER A 397 -2.81 -16.29 -7.74
C SER A 397 -3.80 -15.52 -8.64
N MET A 398 -5.09 -15.67 -8.38
CA MET A 398 -6.12 -14.87 -9.01
C MET A 398 -6.26 -13.57 -8.24
N ASN A 399 -6.37 -12.43 -8.90
CA ASN A 399 -6.57 -11.09 -8.31
C ASN A 399 -7.83 -11.02 -7.44
N THR A 400 -7.97 -11.94 -6.48
CA THR A 400 -9.17 -12.13 -5.65
C THR A 400 -8.98 -11.54 -4.27
N PRO A 401 -9.84 -10.65 -3.81
CA PRO A 401 -9.74 -10.04 -2.49
C PRO A 401 -10.31 -10.91 -1.35
N CYS A 402 -10.38 -12.24 -1.49
CA CYS A 402 -11.16 -13.09 -0.60
C CYS A 402 -10.65 -13.15 0.84
N PHE A 403 -9.35 -13.22 1.06
CA PHE A 403 -8.80 -13.50 2.38
C PHE A 403 -7.98 -12.31 2.92
N LYS A 404 -8.65 -11.24 3.31
CA LYS A 404 -7.99 -10.12 3.98
C LYS A 404 -8.10 -10.29 5.49
N THR A 405 -7.00 -10.17 6.20
CA THR A 405 -7.02 -10.16 7.66
C THR A 405 -7.22 -8.73 8.18
N SER A 406 -7.99 -8.58 9.25
CA SER A 406 -8.01 -7.35 10.02
C SER A 406 -6.71 -7.19 10.80
N SER A 407 -6.43 -5.99 11.27
CA SER A 407 -5.19 -5.67 11.99
C SER A 407 -4.96 -6.50 13.26
N SER A 408 -5.99 -7.14 13.80
CA SER A 408 -5.94 -7.82 15.11
C SER A 408 -6.08 -9.34 15.05
N ASN A 409 -6.70 -9.90 14.00
CA ASN A 409 -7.02 -11.33 13.93
C ASN A 409 -6.28 -11.98 12.76
N LEU A 410 -5.77 -13.20 13.01
CA LEU A 410 -5.30 -14.08 11.95
C LEU A 410 -6.51 -14.74 11.28
N LEU A 411 -6.38 -15.04 9.99
CA LEU A 411 -7.34 -15.87 9.29
C LEU A 411 -7.34 -17.27 9.93
N PHE A 412 -8.51 -17.75 10.29
CA PHE A 412 -8.74 -19.02 11.01
C PHE A 412 -8.15 -19.06 12.43
N SER A 413 -8.00 -17.93 13.10
CA SER A 413 -7.68 -17.92 14.52
C SER A 413 -8.88 -18.31 15.39
N ASP A 414 -8.59 -18.74 16.61
CA ASP A 414 -9.57 -19.37 17.48
C ASP A 414 -9.90 -18.50 18.70
N CYS A 415 -11.15 -18.61 19.16
CA CYS A 415 -11.59 -18.03 20.42
C CYS A 415 -12.54 -18.99 21.14
N PHE A 416 -12.36 -19.17 22.44
CA PHE A 416 -13.31 -19.86 23.29
C PHE A 416 -14.12 -18.84 24.10
N THR A 417 -15.40 -19.14 24.28
CA THR A 417 -16.24 -18.34 25.18
C THR A 417 -16.76 -19.22 26.30
N THR A 418 -16.47 -18.86 27.53
CA THR A 418 -16.89 -19.57 28.74
C THR A 418 -18.40 -19.47 28.94
N LYS A 419 -18.98 -20.31 29.81
CA LYS A 419 -20.39 -20.23 30.21
C LYS A 419 -20.80 -18.84 30.75
N ASN A 420 -19.87 -18.12 31.35
CA ASN A 420 -20.08 -16.78 31.89
C ASN A 420 -19.88 -15.67 30.84
N GLY A 421 -19.74 -15.99 29.56
CA GLY A 421 -19.55 -15.05 28.48
C GLY A 421 -18.13 -14.46 28.34
N LYS A 422 -17.16 -14.95 29.12
CA LYS A 422 -15.77 -14.47 29.03
C LYS A 422 -15.12 -15.06 27.78
N LYS A 423 -14.67 -14.19 26.87
CA LYS A 423 -13.90 -14.57 25.68
C LYS A 423 -12.45 -14.89 26.05
N LEU A 424 -11.92 -15.97 25.50
CA LEU A 424 -10.54 -16.41 25.62
C LEU A 424 -9.95 -16.55 24.20
N PRO A 425 -9.44 -15.47 23.60
CA PRO A 425 -8.83 -15.52 22.28
C PRO A 425 -7.49 -16.26 22.34
N LEU A 426 -7.25 -17.10 21.37
CA LEU A 426 -6.02 -17.87 21.27
C LEU A 426 -4.96 -17.23 20.36
N CYS A 427 -5.20 -16.04 19.82
CA CYS A 427 -4.31 -15.33 18.91
C CYS A 427 -2.90 -15.02 19.48
N LYS A 428 -2.71 -15.16 20.81
CA LYS A 428 -1.40 -15.01 21.47
C LYS A 428 -0.85 -16.35 21.99
N LYS A 429 -1.59 -17.44 21.78
CA LYS A 429 -1.16 -18.77 22.18
C LYS A 429 -0.32 -19.40 21.09
N ARG A 430 0.64 -20.19 21.50
CA ARG A 430 1.56 -20.83 20.60
C ARG A 430 1.12 -22.24 20.29
N PHE A 431 0.96 -22.52 19.02
CA PHE A 431 0.68 -23.84 18.47
C PHE A 431 1.99 -24.52 18.08
N SER A 432 2.08 -25.83 18.30
CA SER A 432 3.07 -26.65 17.62
C SER A 432 2.59 -26.93 16.21
N ILE A 433 3.47 -26.72 15.23
CA ILE A 433 3.13 -26.88 13.82
C ILE A 433 3.92 -28.04 13.26
N SER A 434 3.31 -28.81 12.38
CA SER A 434 3.95 -29.83 11.59
C SER A 434 3.38 -29.90 10.19
N PHE A 435 4.26 -30.20 9.23
CA PHE A 435 3.86 -30.51 7.86
C PHE A 435 3.66 -32.01 7.69
N LEU A 436 2.64 -32.39 6.96
CA LEU A 436 2.40 -33.76 6.60
C LEU A 436 2.91 -34.09 5.19
N ASP A 437 3.32 -33.05 4.42
CA ASP A 437 3.86 -33.23 3.08
C ASP A 437 5.01 -32.25 2.77
N LYS A 438 5.85 -32.56 1.76
CA LYS A 438 6.99 -31.74 1.36
C LYS A 438 6.60 -30.39 0.71
N LYS A 439 5.39 -30.29 0.20
CA LYS A 439 4.88 -29.07 -0.45
C LYS A 439 4.15 -28.15 0.53
N CYS A 440 4.11 -28.54 1.82
CA CYS A 440 3.41 -27.79 2.88
C CYS A 440 1.90 -27.60 2.60
N THR A 441 1.30 -28.45 1.76
CA THR A 441 -0.12 -28.36 1.43
C THR A 441 -1.01 -28.85 2.56
N ILE A 442 -0.46 -29.62 3.50
CA ILE A 442 -1.16 -30.13 4.69
C ILE A 442 -0.42 -29.65 5.93
N ILE A 443 -1.08 -28.73 6.65
CA ILE A 443 -0.55 -28.10 7.87
C ILE A 443 -1.34 -28.61 9.07
N GLU A 444 -0.67 -29.16 10.07
CA GLU A 444 -1.27 -29.50 11.35
C GLU A 444 -0.78 -28.52 12.42
N ALA A 445 -1.72 -27.83 13.08
CA ALA A 445 -1.46 -26.91 14.18
C ALA A 445 -2.11 -27.46 15.47
N ARG A 446 -1.33 -27.68 16.51
CA ARG A 446 -1.80 -28.25 17.79
C ARG A 446 -1.52 -27.34 18.97
N LEU A 447 -2.50 -27.21 19.84
CA LEU A 447 -2.38 -26.54 21.14
C LEU A 447 -2.77 -27.54 22.23
N PRO A 448 -1.79 -28.13 22.95
CA PRO A 448 -2.02 -29.33 23.74
C PRO A 448 -2.75 -29.08 25.07
N LYS A 449 -2.72 -27.84 25.60
CA LYS A 449 -3.36 -27.51 26.88
C LYS A 449 -3.96 -26.11 26.90
N ILE A 450 -5.26 -26.06 27.07
CA ILE A 450 -6.03 -24.81 27.23
C ILE A 450 -6.88 -24.95 28.48
N GLY A 451 -6.72 -24.05 29.43
CA GLY A 451 -7.57 -23.99 30.63
C GLY A 451 -8.84 -23.17 30.36
N ILE A 452 -10.02 -23.77 30.47
CA ILE A 452 -11.32 -23.10 30.34
C ILE A 452 -12.20 -23.53 31.51
N ASP A 453 -12.64 -22.62 32.36
CA ASP A 453 -13.54 -22.88 33.51
C ASP A 453 -13.08 -24.05 34.42
N GLY A 454 -11.77 -24.18 34.64
CA GLY A 454 -11.17 -25.29 35.41
C GLY A 454 -11.01 -26.61 34.63
N LEU A 455 -11.41 -26.64 33.36
CA LEU A 455 -11.22 -27.77 32.46
C LEU A 455 -9.91 -27.67 31.70
N CYS A 456 -9.32 -28.79 31.35
CA CYS A 456 -8.18 -28.90 30.44
C CYS A 456 -8.64 -29.39 29.09
N ILE A 457 -8.37 -28.68 28.03
CA ILE A 457 -8.79 -28.99 26.65
C ILE A 457 -7.56 -28.97 25.77
N SER A 458 -7.53 -29.77 24.72
CA SER A 458 -6.58 -29.66 23.61
C SER A 458 -7.29 -29.34 22.31
N LEU A 459 -6.62 -28.59 21.44
CA LEU A 459 -7.11 -28.19 20.14
C LEU A 459 -6.12 -28.61 19.05
N ALA A 460 -6.62 -29.24 18.00
CA ALA A 460 -5.85 -29.52 16.80
C ALA A 460 -6.61 -29.02 15.57
N LYS A 461 -5.89 -28.42 14.64
CA LYS A 461 -6.39 -27.98 13.34
C LYS A 461 -5.56 -28.57 12.23
N ASN A 462 -6.21 -29.17 11.25
CA ASN A 462 -5.57 -29.68 10.05
C ASN A 462 -6.08 -28.89 8.85
N PHE A 463 -5.17 -28.20 8.18
CA PHE A 463 -5.45 -27.48 6.96
C PHE A 463 -4.97 -28.30 5.77
N SER A 464 -5.79 -28.41 4.72
CA SER A 464 -5.41 -28.93 3.42
C SER A 464 -5.68 -27.86 2.37
N LEU A 465 -4.62 -27.40 1.70
CA LEU A 465 -4.65 -26.33 0.72
C LEU A 465 -4.58 -26.94 -0.69
N SER A 466 -5.52 -26.61 -1.55
CA SER A 466 -5.60 -27.13 -2.92
C SER A 466 -6.14 -26.08 -3.89
N SER A 467 -6.02 -26.32 -5.19
CA SER A 467 -6.63 -25.47 -6.22
C SER A 467 -8.16 -25.36 -6.12
N LYS A 468 -8.80 -26.25 -5.36
CA LYS A 468 -10.26 -26.23 -5.15
C LYS A 468 -10.66 -25.42 -3.92
N GLY A 469 -9.71 -25.08 -3.05
CA GLY A 469 -9.98 -24.33 -1.84
C GLY A 469 -9.18 -24.82 -0.63
N ILE A 470 -9.72 -24.56 0.54
CA ILE A 470 -9.12 -24.86 1.83
C ILE A 470 -10.05 -25.80 2.61
N ASP A 471 -9.55 -26.97 2.96
CA ASP A 471 -10.20 -27.85 3.90
C ASP A 471 -9.61 -27.62 5.29
N LEU A 472 -10.44 -27.39 6.28
CA LEU A 472 -10.06 -27.20 7.67
C LEU A 472 -10.82 -28.17 8.55
N LYS A 473 -10.10 -29.12 9.16
CA LYS A 473 -10.63 -30.00 10.19
C LYS A 473 -10.17 -29.52 11.57
N ILE A 474 -11.13 -29.33 12.46
CA ILE A 474 -10.92 -28.91 13.84
C ILE A 474 -11.26 -30.08 14.76
N SER A 475 -10.36 -30.39 15.67
CA SER A 475 -10.56 -31.42 16.68
C SER A 475 -10.30 -30.81 18.06
N ILE A 476 -11.30 -30.84 18.93
CA ILE A 476 -11.22 -30.36 20.31
C ILE A 476 -11.43 -31.52 21.24
N ARG A 477 -10.44 -31.82 22.09
CA ARG A 477 -10.52 -32.92 23.05
C ARG A 477 -10.63 -32.39 24.47
N ASN A 478 -11.53 -32.96 25.23
CA ASN A 478 -11.64 -32.75 26.67
C ASN A 478 -10.70 -33.68 27.39
N GLU A 479 -9.63 -33.15 27.96
CA GLU A 479 -8.62 -33.92 28.75
C GLU A 479 -9.01 -34.00 30.24
N SER A 480 -10.20 -33.52 30.61
CA SER A 480 -10.68 -33.46 31.98
C SER A 480 -11.61 -34.64 32.30
N ALA A 481 -11.71 -35.00 33.57
CA ALA A 481 -12.63 -36.01 34.08
C ALA A 481 -14.10 -35.55 34.12
N SER A 482 -14.41 -34.33 33.82
CA SER A 482 -15.74 -33.72 33.87
C SER A 482 -16.22 -33.34 32.48
N HIS A 483 -17.54 -33.22 32.32
CA HIS A 483 -18.16 -32.80 31.07
C HIS A 483 -17.81 -31.31 30.76
N ALA A 484 -17.39 -31.04 29.54
CA ALA A 484 -17.07 -29.73 29.05
C ALA A 484 -18.23 -29.15 28.22
N ALA A 485 -18.61 -27.89 28.49
CA ALA A 485 -19.55 -27.14 27.68
C ALA A 485 -19.10 -25.71 27.56
N PHE A 486 -18.87 -25.24 26.34
CA PHE A 486 -18.42 -23.90 26.03
C PHE A 486 -18.76 -23.55 24.57
N LYS A 487 -18.60 -22.30 24.18
CA LYS A 487 -18.72 -21.88 22.79
C LYS A 487 -17.34 -21.76 22.16
N TYR A 488 -17.19 -22.32 20.99
CA TYR A 488 -16.00 -22.18 20.16
C TYR A 488 -16.29 -21.23 18.99
N SER A 489 -15.35 -20.38 18.66
CA SER A 489 -15.44 -19.47 17.54
C SER A 489 -14.19 -19.54 16.67
N LEU A 490 -14.40 -19.61 15.36
CA LEU A 490 -13.37 -19.50 14.32
C LEU A 490 -13.48 -18.13 13.68
N MET A 491 -12.40 -17.38 13.67
CA MET A 491 -12.35 -16.03 13.07
C MET A 491 -12.06 -16.13 11.58
N LEU A 492 -12.90 -15.48 10.80
CA LEU A 492 -12.81 -15.43 9.34
C LEU A 492 -12.85 -13.96 8.89
N PRO A 493 -11.74 -13.22 9.03
CA PRO A 493 -11.63 -11.86 8.53
C PRO A 493 -11.49 -11.89 7.00
N ILE A 494 -12.53 -11.52 6.28
CA ILE A 494 -12.57 -11.55 4.82
C ILE A 494 -13.14 -10.25 4.24
N ALA A 495 -12.72 -9.94 3.02
CA ALA A 495 -13.16 -8.77 2.29
C ALA A 495 -14.38 -9.07 1.39
N CYS A 496 -15.32 -9.83 1.90
CA CYS A 496 -16.54 -10.21 1.19
C CYS A 496 -17.77 -9.93 2.05
N GLN A 497 -18.90 -9.67 1.43
CA GLN A 497 -20.19 -9.58 2.11
C GLN A 497 -20.88 -10.95 2.10
N MET A 498 -21.59 -11.27 3.18
CA MET A 498 -22.37 -12.49 3.26
C MET A 498 -23.65 -12.33 2.42
N GLU A 499 -23.80 -13.16 1.39
CA GLU A 499 -25.02 -13.18 0.55
C GLU A 499 -26.12 -14.04 1.15
N SER A 500 -25.72 -15.19 1.71
CA SER A 500 -26.66 -16.15 2.29
C SER A 500 -26.03 -17.01 3.35
N PHE A 501 -26.84 -17.43 4.31
CA PHE A 501 -26.46 -18.39 5.33
C PHE A 501 -27.60 -19.37 5.57
N ASP A 502 -27.30 -20.66 5.43
CA ASP A 502 -28.20 -21.78 5.72
C ASP A 502 -27.66 -22.58 6.91
N GLU A 503 -28.15 -22.25 8.09
CA GLU A 503 -27.76 -22.90 9.34
C GLU A 503 -28.01 -24.42 9.33
N LYS A 504 -29.11 -24.87 8.68
CA LYS A 504 -29.49 -26.30 8.67
C LYS A 504 -28.53 -27.15 7.84
N ASN A 505 -28.08 -26.61 6.72
CA ASN A 505 -27.18 -27.32 5.81
C ASN A 505 -25.70 -26.94 6.05
N GLY A 506 -25.42 -26.07 7.01
CA GLY A 506 -24.06 -25.62 7.32
C GLY A 506 -23.38 -24.95 6.14
N LYS A 507 -24.10 -24.12 5.39
CA LYS A 507 -23.60 -23.45 4.19
C LYS A 507 -23.69 -21.94 4.31
N ALA A 508 -22.57 -21.25 4.10
CA ALA A 508 -22.51 -19.80 3.96
C ALA A 508 -21.91 -19.41 2.61
N VAL A 509 -22.44 -18.37 2.01
CA VAL A 509 -21.96 -17.81 0.74
C VAL A 509 -21.62 -16.35 0.96
N PHE A 510 -20.41 -15.99 0.61
CA PHE A 510 -19.89 -14.63 0.66
C PHE A 510 -19.51 -14.19 -0.74
N SER A 511 -19.70 -12.93 -1.07
CA SER A 511 -19.26 -12.41 -2.35
C SER A 511 -18.65 -11.03 -2.23
N SER A 512 -17.78 -10.72 -3.16
CA SER A 512 -17.36 -9.37 -3.44
C SER A 512 -17.41 -9.12 -4.94
N SER A 513 -17.95 -7.99 -5.35
CA SER A 513 -17.92 -7.56 -6.74
C SER A 513 -16.80 -6.55 -6.91
N PHE A 514 -16.02 -6.74 -7.95
CA PHE A 514 -14.87 -5.94 -8.28
C PHE A 514 -15.04 -5.36 -9.69
N LYS A 515 -14.93 -4.05 -9.82
CA LYS A 515 -14.99 -3.36 -11.10
C LYS A 515 -13.58 -2.94 -11.49
N GLY A 516 -12.96 -3.77 -12.33
CA GLY A 516 -11.68 -3.47 -12.96
C GLY A 516 -11.86 -3.18 -14.45
N ASP A 517 -10.89 -3.57 -15.28
CA ASP A 517 -11.02 -3.56 -16.75
C ASP A 517 -12.20 -4.43 -17.23
N THR A 518 -12.55 -5.44 -16.44
CA THR A 518 -13.78 -6.25 -16.56
C THR A 518 -14.45 -6.37 -15.19
N GLU A 519 -15.77 -6.35 -15.15
CA GLU A 519 -16.52 -6.59 -13.90
C GLU A 519 -16.36 -8.06 -13.52
N LYS A 520 -15.79 -8.33 -12.34
CA LYS A 520 -15.57 -9.67 -11.83
C LYS A 520 -16.30 -9.83 -10.50
N LYS A 521 -17.02 -10.91 -10.34
CA LYS A 521 -17.66 -11.29 -9.09
C LYS A 521 -16.92 -12.49 -8.49
N PHE A 522 -16.48 -12.34 -7.26
CA PHE A 522 -15.86 -13.44 -6.50
C PHE A 522 -16.87 -13.98 -5.50
N VAL A 523 -16.94 -15.29 -5.44
CA VAL A 523 -17.82 -16.00 -4.52
C VAL A 523 -16.97 -16.96 -3.69
N LEU A 524 -17.03 -16.78 -2.36
CA LEU A 524 -16.45 -17.70 -1.39
C LEU A 524 -17.60 -18.50 -0.77
N GLU A 525 -17.58 -19.81 -0.93
CA GLU A 525 -18.52 -20.72 -0.28
C GLU A 525 -17.85 -21.40 0.90
N CYS A 526 -18.49 -21.38 2.06
CA CYS A 526 -18.12 -22.14 3.24
C CYS A 526 -19.17 -23.22 3.45
N ASN A 527 -18.76 -24.48 3.35
CA ASN A 527 -19.59 -25.63 3.64
C ASN A 527 -19.04 -26.32 4.89
N SER A 528 -19.90 -26.75 5.79
CA SER A 528 -19.51 -27.43 7.02
C SER A 528 -20.20 -28.78 7.14
N THR A 529 -19.46 -29.76 7.64
CA THR A 529 -19.99 -31.06 8.06
C THR A 529 -19.77 -31.23 9.56
N GLY A 530 -20.80 -31.57 10.30
CA GLY A 530 -20.73 -31.74 11.76
C GLY A 530 -21.86 -31.03 12.49
N THR A 531 -21.51 -30.33 13.57
CA THR A 531 -22.47 -29.60 14.39
C THR A 531 -22.94 -28.33 13.68
N PRO A 532 -24.23 -27.93 13.81
CA PRO A 532 -24.71 -26.65 13.33
C PRO A 532 -23.87 -25.48 13.89
N PHE A 533 -23.65 -24.46 13.09
CA PHE A 533 -22.91 -23.27 13.48
C PHE A 533 -23.71 -22.00 13.19
N ASN A 534 -23.39 -20.95 13.92
CA ASN A 534 -23.90 -19.61 13.69
C ASN A 534 -22.80 -18.71 13.19
N ILE A 535 -23.15 -17.66 12.45
CA ILE A 535 -22.22 -16.64 12.01
C ILE A 535 -22.64 -15.31 12.63
N THR A 536 -21.72 -14.71 13.35
CA THR A 536 -21.80 -13.30 13.77
C THR A 536 -20.73 -12.51 13.04
N PHE A 537 -20.95 -11.21 12.83
CA PHE A 537 -20.01 -10.39 12.08
C PHE A 537 -19.92 -8.98 12.66
N HIS A 538 -18.77 -8.37 12.48
CA HIS A 538 -18.50 -6.96 12.73
C HIS A 538 -18.04 -6.32 11.44
N GLU A 539 -18.83 -5.41 10.90
CA GLU A 539 -18.49 -4.65 9.71
C GLU A 539 -17.65 -3.44 10.11
N THR A 540 -16.53 -3.26 9.42
CA THR A 540 -15.74 -2.04 9.50
C THR A 540 -15.86 -1.30 8.17
N GLU A 541 -16.53 -0.16 8.17
CA GLU A 541 -16.65 0.67 6.99
C GLU A 541 -15.34 1.41 6.73
N GLY A 542 -14.73 1.19 5.58
CA GLY A 542 -13.66 2.02 5.03
C GLY A 542 -14.16 2.76 3.79
N LEU A 543 -13.92 4.06 3.72
CA LEU A 543 -14.11 4.84 2.49
C LEU A 543 -12.84 4.72 1.67
N ILE A 544 -12.93 4.12 0.49
CA ILE A 544 -11.83 4.10 -0.47
C ILE A 544 -11.96 5.34 -1.33
N HIS A 545 -11.02 6.26 -1.15
CA HIS A 545 -10.83 7.40 -2.03
C HIS A 545 -9.59 7.16 -2.90
N THR A 546 -9.72 6.37 -3.95
CA THR A 546 -8.64 6.26 -4.93
C THR A 546 -9.13 6.68 -6.30
N PRO A 547 -8.24 7.30 -7.08
CA PRO A 547 -8.52 7.62 -8.48
C PRO A 547 -8.69 6.36 -9.35
N VAL A 548 -8.45 5.19 -8.79
CA VAL A 548 -8.38 3.90 -9.49
C VAL A 548 -9.71 3.18 -9.49
N GLU A 549 -10.56 3.42 -8.49
CA GLU A 549 -11.87 2.78 -8.36
C GLU A 549 -12.94 3.84 -8.05
N ASP A 550 -14.12 3.67 -8.65
CA ASP A 550 -15.32 4.41 -8.23
C ASP A 550 -15.45 4.30 -6.71
N MET A 551 -15.73 5.42 -6.04
CA MET A 551 -15.91 5.47 -4.59
C MET A 551 -16.95 4.45 -4.15
N LYS A 552 -16.53 3.25 -3.83
CA LYS A 552 -17.34 2.26 -3.16
C LYS A 552 -16.94 2.19 -1.70
N LYS A 553 -17.94 2.26 -0.82
CA LYS A 553 -17.80 1.83 0.54
C LYS A 553 -17.26 0.40 0.52
N TYR A 554 -16.03 0.23 0.97
CA TYR A 554 -15.44 -1.08 1.12
C TYR A 554 -15.67 -1.54 2.55
N LEU A 555 -16.42 -2.64 2.70
CA LEU A 555 -16.69 -3.24 3.99
C LEU A 555 -15.64 -4.31 4.27
N TYR A 556 -14.88 -4.13 5.35
CA TYR A 556 -14.16 -5.23 5.98
C TYR A 556 -15.10 -5.88 6.96
N THR A 557 -15.24 -7.19 6.86
CA THR A 557 -16.09 -7.91 7.77
C THR A 557 -15.29 -8.99 8.48
N ASP A 558 -15.21 -8.87 9.80
CA ASP A 558 -14.71 -9.92 10.66
C ASP A 558 -15.88 -10.87 10.97
N TYR A 559 -15.94 -11.99 10.27
CA TYR A 559 -16.90 -13.04 10.57
C TYR A 559 -16.37 -13.93 11.69
N GLU A 560 -17.25 -14.27 12.62
CA GLU A 560 -17.02 -15.20 13.71
C GLU A 560 -17.97 -16.38 13.52
N ILE A 561 -17.43 -17.54 13.08
CA ILE A 561 -18.18 -18.79 12.94
C ILE A 561 -18.24 -19.43 14.31
N GLN A 562 -19.43 -19.60 14.89
CA GLN A 562 -19.62 -20.04 16.26
C GLN A 562 -20.28 -21.40 16.33
N CYS A 563 -19.72 -22.30 17.16
CA CYS A 563 -20.28 -23.62 17.48
C CYS A 563 -20.48 -23.75 18.99
N ASP A 564 -21.64 -24.24 19.40
CA ASP A 564 -21.88 -24.64 20.78
C ASP A 564 -21.34 -26.05 20.99
N ILE A 565 -20.38 -26.21 21.89
CA ILE A 565 -19.66 -27.44 22.09
C ILE A 565 -20.07 -28.07 23.42
N GLN A 566 -20.39 -29.38 23.36
CA GLN A 566 -20.59 -30.24 24.53
C GLN A 566 -19.78 -31.49 24.35
N ILE A 567 -18.80 -31.73 25.24
CA ILE A 567 -17.88 -32.87 25.14
C ILE A 567 -17.93 -33.64 26.47
N GLY A 568 -18.23 -34.92 26.38
CA GLY A 568 -18.15 -35.83 27.52
C GLY A 568 -16.71 -35.96 28.06
N ASN A 569 -16.58 -36.66 29.16
CA ASN A 569 -15.30 -37.03 29.77
C ASN A 569 -14.40 -37.73 28.73
N ASN A 570 -13.18 -37.27 28.53
CA ASN A 570 -12.22 -37.75 27.53
C ASN A 570 -12.77 -37.82 26.08
N GLY A 571 -13.88 -37.14 25.81
CA GLY A 571 -14.50 -37.07 24.48
C GLY A 571 -13.77 -36.13 23.53
N VAL A 572 -14.14 -36.25 22.26
CA VAL A 572 -13.62 -35.39 21.17
C VAL A 572 -14.80 -34.77 20.42
N PHE A 573 -14.68 -33.50 20.12
CA PHE A 573 -15.53 -32.80 19.18
C PHE A 573 -14.76 -32.60 17.87
N GLU A 574 -15.40 -32.92 16.75
CA GLU A 574 -14.82 -32.72 15.41
C GLU A 574 -15.75 -31.87 14.56
N GLN A 575 -15.16 -30.93 13.81
CA GLN A 575 -15.84 -30.05 12.86
C GLN A 575 -14.97 -29.91 11.62
N GLU A 576 -15.59 -30.01 10.44
CA GLU A 576 -14.89 -29.83 9.17
C GLU A 576 -15.52 -28.66 8.42
N PHE A 577 -14.69 -27.82 7.85
CA PHE A 577 -15.08 -26.70 6.98
C PHE A 577 -14.37 -26.85 5.64
N HIS A 578 -15.11 -26.63 4.58
CA HIS A 578 -14.59 -26.54 3.22
C HIS A 578 -14.85 -25.15 2.68
N PHE A 579 -13.78 -24.41 2.40
CA PHE A 579 -13.83 -23.07 1.81
C PHE A 579 -13.42 -23.19 0.35
N SER A 580 -14.37 -22.99 -0.57
CA SER A 580 -14.10 -22.94 -2.00
C SER A 580 -14.37 -21.53 -2.54
N TYR A 581 -13.58 -21.11 -3.50
CA TYR A 581 -13.79 -19.82 -4.16
C TYR A 581 -13.91 -20.00 -5.66
N THR A 582 -14.72 -19.14 -6.27
CA THR A 582 -14.94 -19.10 -7.72
C THR A 582 -15.00 -17.67 -8.21
N GLU A 583 -14.42 -17.41 -9.39
CA GLU A 583 -14.60 -16.20 -10.15
C GLU A 583 -15.77 -16.39 -11.12
N LYS A 584 -16.73 -15.45 -11.14
CA LYS A 584 -17.90 -15.48 -12.03
C LYS A 584 -17.94 -14.25 -12.92
#